data_b71efd5316ce80ab172db2864960be27
#
_entry.id   b71efd5316ce80ab172db2864960be27
#
_cell.length_a   1.000
_cell.length_b   1.000
_cell.length_c   1.000
_cell.angle_alpha   90.00
_cell.angle_beta   90.00
_cell.angle_gamma   90.00
#
_symmetry.space_group_name_H-M   'P 1'
#
loop_
_entity.id
_entity.type
_entity.pdbx_description
1 polymer ?
#
loop_
_entity_poly.entity_id
_entity_poly.type
_entity_poly.pdbx_seq_one_letter_code
_entity_poly.pdbx_strand_id
1 'polypeptide(L)'
;EGGLSDCTLALGFEKMEKGSLGVKYTDRTNPMDKHFQLMVELRGFAKAPPAPQMFGNAGREHMERYGTTAEQFAKIGWKNHKHSVNNPYSQFQDEYTLEQILEAPMVYEPLTRLQCCPTSDGAGAAVLCSEDFLRKHKLEDRAVEILGMAMVTDLPSTFDEKSCIKMVGADMTRKAADQVYEQSGLGPENVDVVELHDCFSCNEMITYEALRLCPEGKGGQFVDEGAQTYGGQVVVNPSGGLISKGHPLGATGLAQCSELCWQLRGQAEARQVKGARVALQHNLGLGGAAVVSMYRRPELGA
;
A
#
# COMPACT_ATOMS: atom_id res chain seq x y z
N GLU A 1 11.89 -11.08 -19.15
CA GLU A 1 13.36 -11.24 -19.07
C GLU A 1 13.79 -12.66 -19.50
N GLY A 2 13.02 -13.69 -19.18
CA GLY A 2 13.37 -15.09 -19.52
C GLY A 2 13.18 -15.49 -20.99
N GLY A 3 12.64 -14.62 -21.85
CA GLY A 3 12.42 -14.89 -23.27
C GLY A 3 11.37 -15.95 -23.58
N LEU A 4 10.52 -16.31 -22.60
CA LEU A 4 9.48 -17.33 -22.78
C LEU A 4 8.22 -16.79 -23.45
N SER A 5 7.97 -15.49 -23.33
CA SER A 5 6.80 -14.80 -23.89
C SER A 5 7.11 -13.33 -24.14
N ASP A 6 6.69 -12.83 -25.29
CA ASP A 6 6.84 -11.42 -25.66
C ASP A 6 5.70 -10.54 -25.13
N CYS A 7 4.56 -11.15 -24.80
CA CYS A 7 3.39 -10.47 -24.28
C CYS A 7 2.64 -11.38 -23.32
N THR A 8 2.36 -10.88 -22.12
CA THR A 8 1.71 -11.64 -21.05
C THR A 8 0.61 -10.81 -20.42
N LEU A 9 -0.53 -11.43 -20.15
CA LEU A 9 -1.60 -10.83 -19.34
C LEU A 9 -1.44 -11.28 -17.89
N ALA A 10 -1.26 -10.31 -16.99
CA ALA A 10 -1.43 -10.52 -15.56
C ALA A 10 -2.89 -10.21 -15.18
N LEU A 11 -3.54 -11.14 -14.50
CA LEU A 11 -4.93 -11.04 -14.06
C LEU A 11 -5.04 -11.39 -12.58
N GLY A 12 -5.73 -10.56 -11.82
CA GLY A 12 -6.07 -10.81 -10.43
C GLY A 12 -7.52 -10.43 -10.15
N PHE A 13 -8.19 -11.22 -9.35
CA PHE A 13 -9.56 -10.94 -8.94
C PHE A 13 -9.83 -11.48 -7.54
N GLU A 14 -10.85 -10.94 -6.91
CA GLU A 14 -11.34 -11.39 -5.61
C GLU A 14 -12.86 -11.45 -5.61
N LYS A 15 -13.38 -12.50 -5.03
CA LYS A 15 -14.80 -12.68 -4.69
C LYS A 15 -14.87 -13.07 -3.22
N MET A 16 -15.25 -12.13 -2.38
CA MET A 16 -15.32 -12.34 -0.94
C MET A 16 -16.69 -12.84 -0.50
N GLU A 17 -16.69 -13.85 0.36
CA GLU A 17 -17.87 -14.40 0.99
C GLU A 17 -17.73 -14.31 2.51
N LYS A 18 -18.82 -14.56 3.25
CA LYS A 18 -18.76 -14.64 4.71
C LYS A 18 -17.75 -15.71 5.14
N GLY A 19 -16.72 -15.29 5.86
CA GLY A 19 -15.62 -16.18 6.31
C GLY A 19 -14.40 -16.23 5.40
N SER A 20 -14.37 -15.50 4.29
CA SER A 20 -13.21 -15.47 3.36
C SER A 20 -11.90 -15.04 4.05
N LEU A 21 -11.97 -14.21 5.09
CA LEU A 21 -10.82 -13.80 5.89
C LEU A 21 -10.47 -14.78 7.02
N GLY A 22 -11.19 -15.88 7.14
CA GLY A 22 -10.95 -16.93 8.13
C GLY A 22 -9.96 -17.99 7.64
N VAL A 23 -9.58 -18.89 8.55
CA VAL A 23 -8.73 -20.04 8.24
C VAL A 23 -9.51 -21.04 7.37
N LYS A 24 -9.06 -21.27 6.15
CA LYS A 24 -9.69 -22.23 5.21
C LYS A 24 -9.14 -23.64 5.33
N TYR A 25 -7.87 -23.79 5.71
CA TYR A 25 -7.15 -25.06 5.73
C TYR A 25 -6.72 -25.38 7.14
N THR A 26 -7.31 -26.42 7.73
CA THR A 26 -7.00 -26.89 9.09
C THR A 26 -6.03 -28.07 9.11
N ASP A 27 -5.63 -28.57 7.94
CA ASP A 27 -4.74 -29.71 7.71
C ASP A 27 -3.24 -29.33 7.64
N ARG A 28 -2.95 -28.05 7.79
CA ARG A 28 -1.58 -27.49 7.68
C ARG A 28 -1.40 -26.28 8.58
N THR A 29 -0.13 -25.90 8.84
CA THR A 29 0.22 -24.68 9.55
C THR A 29 -0.23 -23.44 8.78
N ASN A 30 -0.76 -22.45 9.49
CA ASN A 30 -1.10 -21.16 8.87
C ASN A 30 0.15 -20.29 8.78
N PRO A 31 0.43 -19.63 7.65
CA PRO A 31 1.56 -18.71 7.52
C PRO A 31 1.58 -17.59 8.58
N MET A 32 0.43 -17.24 9.12
CA MET A 32 0.28 -16.19 10.14
C MET A 32 0.41 -16.69 11.59
N ASP A 33 0.63 -17.98 11.84
CA ASP A 33 0.65 -18.53 13.20
C ASP A 33 1.69 -17.84 14.10
N LYS A 34 2.91 -17.59 13.56
CA LYS A 34 3.97 -16.88 14.30
C LYS A 34 3.61 -15.42 14.58
N HIS A 35 3.01 -14.72 13.63
CA HIS A 35 2.52 -13.34 13.80
C HIS A 35 1.45 -13.28 14.89
N PHE A 36 0.50 -14.19 14.85
CA PHE A 36 -0.56 -14.26 15.85
C PHE A 36 -0.01 -14.57 17.25
N GLN A 37 0.91 -15.53 17.34
CA GLN A 37 1.59 -15.86 18.59
C GLN A 37 2.34 -14.65 19.16
N LEU A 38 3.11 -13.95 18.35
CA LEU A 38 3.85 -12.77 18.76
C LEU A 38 2.91 -11.63 19.19
N MET A 39 1.83 -11.39 18.44
CA MET A 39 0.82 -10.41 18.83
C MET A 39 0.27 -10.69 20.23
N VAL A 40 -0.13 -11.94 20.49
CA VAL A 40 -0.69 -12.37 21.79
C VAL A 40 0.36 -12.23 22.90
N GLU A 41 1.62 -12.58 22.63
CA GLU A 41 2.71 -12.44 23.60
C GLU A 41 2.96 -10.96 23.97
N LEU A 42 2.93 -10.06 22.99
CA LEU A 42 3.27 -8.64 23.23
C LEU A 42 2.10 -7.82 23.80
N ARG A 43 0.88 -8.10 23.37
CA ARG A 43 -0.29 -7.22 23.62
C ARG A 43 -1.54 -7.95 24.09
N GLY A 44 -1.49 -9.26 24.22
CA GLY A 44 -2.65 -10.08 24.52
C GLY A 44 -3.59 -10.22 23.33
N PHE A 45 -4.77 -10.79 23.61
CA PHE A 45 -5.83 -10.98 22.60
C PHE A 45 -7.12 -10.29 23.06
N ALA A 46 -7.69 -9.48 22.18
CA ALA A 46 -8.93 -8.77 22.42
C ALA A 46 -10.08 -9.30 21.54
N LYS A 47 -11.30 -8.98 21.91
CA LYS A 47 -12.50 -9.33 21.13
C LYS A 47 -12.63 -8.38 19.92
N ALA A 48 -11.73 -8.51 18.95
CA ALA A 48 -11.72 -7.77 17.69
C ALA A 48 -11.13 -8.66 16.58
N PRO A 49 -11.36 -8.39 15.30
CA PRO A 49 -10.73 -9.17 14.23
C PRO A 49 -9.19 -9.12 14.32
N PRO A 50 -8.46 -10.21 13.98
CA PRO A 50 -7.00 -10.28 14.17
C PRO A 50 -6.21 -9.21 13.43
N ALA A 51 -6.54 -8.92 12.16
CA ALA A 51 -5.79 -7.96 11.37
C ALA A 51 -5.83 -6.53 11.96
N PRO A 52 -6.98 -5.94 12.32
CA PRO A 52 -7.03 -4.67 13.05
C PRO A 52 -6.24 -4.68 14.37
N GLN A 53 -6.18 -5.83 15.08
CA GLN A 53 -5.36 -5.93 16.29
C GLN A 53 -3.86 -5.85 15.97
N MET A 54 -3.39 -6.55 14.95
CA MET A 54 -1.98 -6.53 14.56
C MET A 54 -1.54 -5.12 14.18
N PHE A 55 -2.27 -4.46 13.27
CA PHE A 55 -1.93 -3.12 12.81
C PHE A 55 -2.22 -2.03 13.84
N GLY A 56 -3.30 -2.14 14.61
CA GLY A 56 -3.58 -1.23 15.73
C GLY A 56 -2.52 -1.31 16.82
N ASN A 57 -2.03 -2.50 17.15
CA ASN A 57 -0.92 -2.68 18.09
C ASN A 57 0.39 -2.06 17.55
N ALA A 58 0.66 -2.15 16.25
CA ALA A 58 1.79 -1.46 15.62
C ALA A 58 1.61 0.07 15.68
N GLY A 59 0.40 0.58 15.46
CA GLY A 59 0.07 1.99 15.66
C GLY A 59 0.29 2.44 17.10
N ARG A 60 -0.15 1.66 18.08
CA ARG A 60 0.08 1.95 19.51
C ARG A 60 1.57 1.96 19.86
N GLU A 61 2.35 1.00 19.36
CA GLU A 61 3.80 1.02 19.54
C GLU A 61 4.41 2.29 18.94
N HIS A 62 3.94 2.73 17.78
CA HIS A 62 4.38 3.96 17.15
C HIS A 62 4.04 5.21 17.98
N MET A 63 2.84 5.22 18.59
CA MET A 63 2.46 6.28 19.55
C MET A 63 3.36 6.28 20.78
N GLU A 64 3.64 5.10 21.35
CA GLU A 64 4.49 4.94 22.54
C GLU A 64 5.95 5.35 22.28
N ARG A 65 6.49 5.01 21.11
CA ARG A 65 7.91 5.26 20.78
C ARG A 65 8.19 6.66 20.26
N TYR A 66 7.28 7.22 19.49
CA TYR A 66 7.52 8.45 18.73
C TYR A 66 6.55 9.60 19.05
N GLY A 67 5.58 9.36 19.93
CA GLY A 67 4.59 10.38 20.32
C GLY A 67 3.52 10.65 19.25
N THR A 68 3.37 9.77 18.27
CA THR A 68 2.30 9.86 17.26
C THR A 68 0.93 9.88 17.91
N THR A 69 0.01 10.62 17.35
CA THR A 69 -1.34 10.80 17.90
C THR A 69 -2.40 10.03 17.10
N ALA A 70 -3.53 9.72 17.73
CA ALA A 70 -4.68 9.14 17.04
C ALA A 70 -5.20 10.06 15.92
N GLU A 71 -5.11 11.38 16.10
CA GLU A 71 -5.48 12.36 15.08
C GLU A 71 -4.62 12.25 13.82
N GLN A 72 -3.31 12.01 13.95
CA GLN A 72 -2.42 11.84 12.82
C GLN A 72 -2.78 10.58 12.00
N PHE A 73 -3.17 9.49 12.64
CA PHE A 73 -3.73 8.33 11.93
C PHE A 73 -5.08 8.63 11.28
N ALA A 74 -5.95 9.39 11.95
CA ALA A 74 -7.23 9.79 11.40
C ALA A 74 -7.08 10.70 10.17
N LYS A 75 -6.09 11.58 10.13
CA LYS A 75 -5.75 12.42 8.97
C LYS A 75 -5.39 11.59 7.74
N ILE A 76 -4.79 10.42 7.91
CA ILE A 76 -4.53 9.48 6.81
C ILE A 76 -5.86 8.94 6.25
N GLY A 77 -6.76 8.46 7.12
CA GLY A 77 -8.09 8.01 6.70
C GLY A 77 -8.86 9.13 5.98
N TRP A 78 -8.87 10.33 6.56
CA TRP A 78 -9.48 11.52 5.96
C TRP A 78 -8.92 11.82 4.57
N LYS A 79 -7.61 11.83 4.40
CA LYS A 79 -6.93 12.03 3.13
C LYS A 79 -7.38 10.99 2.09
N ASN A 80 -7.40 9.71 2.44
CA ASN A 80 -7.76 8.64 1.52
C ASN A 80 -9.23 8.72 1.08
N HIS A 81 -10.15 9.01 1.98
CA HIS A 81 -11.56 9.27 1.63
C HIS A 81 -11.70 10.50 0.73
N LYS A 82 -10.96 11.57 0.99
CA LYS A 82 -10.96 12.77 0.14
C LYS A 82 -10.41 12.48 -1.27
N HIS A 83 -9.36 11.69 -1.40
CA HIS A 83 -8.80 11.30 -2.69
C HIS A 83 -9.79 10.44 -3.50
N SER A 84 -10.51 9.54 -2.85
CA SER A 84 -11.43 8.60 -3.50
C SER A 84 -12.66 9.24 -4.13
N VAL A 85 -13.06 10.44 -3.70
CA VAL A 85 -14.20 11.18 -4.26
C VAL A 85 -14.08 11.33 -5.79
N ASN A 86 -12.86 11.49 -6.28
CA ASN A 86 -12.57 11.64 -7.71
C ASN A 86 -12.25 10.31 -8.43
N ASN A 87 -12.38 9.18 -7.76
CA ASN A 87 -12.10 7.88 -8.37
C ASN A 87 -13.40 7.11 -8.68
N PRO A 88 -13.82 7.01 -9.97
CA PRO A 88 -15.05 6.31 -10.34
C PRO A 88 -15.02 4.81 -10.03
N TYR A 89 -13.83 4.23 -9.78
CA TYR A 89 -13.66 2.82 -9.42
C TYR A 89 -13.63 2.59 -7.92
N SER A 90 -13.73 3.64 -7.10
CA SER A 90 -13.71 3.53 -5.64
C SER A 90 -15.01 2.95 -5.10
N GLN A 91 -14.89 2.07 -4.11
CA GLN A 91 -16.04 1.51 -3.38
C GLN A 91 -16.76 2.59 -2.57
N PHE A 92 -15.98 3.49 -1.93
CA PHE A 92 -16.51 4.64 -1.20
C PHE A 92 -16.07 5.93 -1.90
N GLN A 93 -17.03 6.81 -2.17
CA GLN A 93 -16.82 8.10 -2.81
C GLN A 93 -17.37 9.26 -1.96
N ASP A 94 -17.71 8.96 -0.69
CA ASP A 94 -18.23 9.96 0.23
C ASP A 94 -17.05 10.76 0.82
N GLU A 95 -17.23 12.07 0.91
CA GLU A 95 -16.32 12.95 1.61
C GLU A 95 -16.69 12.99 3.11
N TYR A 96 -15.70 12.87 3.98
CA TYR A 96 -15.85 12.95 5.43
C TYR A 96 -15.04 14.11 6.00
N THR A 97 -15.49 14.66 7.13
CA THR A 97 -14.66 15.57 7.94
C THR A 97 -13.70 14.77 8.81
N LEU A 98 -12.65 15.41 9.31
CA LEU A 98 -11.71 14.75 10.22
C LEU A 98 -12.41 14.27 11.51
N GLU A 99 -13.36 15.07 12.02
CA GLU A 99 -14.16 14.72 13.18
C GLU A 99 -14.98 13.44 12.93
N GLN A 100 -15.60 13.30 11.75
CA GLN A 100 -16.35 12.09 11.38
C GLN A 100 -15.44 10.84 11.33
N ILE A 101 -14.19 10.99 10.89
CA ILE A 101 -13.21 9.89 10.93
C ILE A 101 -12.88 9.51 12.37
N LEU A 102 -12.63 10.49 13.24
CA LEU A 102 -12.28 10.29 14.65
C LEU A 102 -13.44 9.68 15.45
N GLU A 103 -14.67 10.12 15.18
CA GLU A 103 -15.88 9.70 15.90
C GLU A 103 -16.51 8.42 15.34
N ALA A 104 -16.00 7.90 14.21
CA ALA A 104 -16.48 6.66 13.65
C ALA A 104 -16.32 5.49 14.67
N PRO A 105 -17.17 4.46 14.63
CA PRO A 105 -17.09 3.35 15.57
C PRO A 105 -15.68 2.76 15.68
N MET A 106 -15.17 2.63 16.90
CA MET A 106 -13.86 2.01 17.16
C MET A 106 -13.86 0.54 16.78
N VAL A 107 -12.87 0.12 15.99
CA VAL A 107 -12.64 -1.28 15.65
C VAL A 107 -11.61 -1.89 16.58
N TYR A 108 -10.46 -1.25 16.72
CA TYR A 108 -9.40 -1.57 17.66
C TYR A 108 -8.45 -0.36 17.76
N GLU A 109 -8.23 0.14 18.98
CA GLU A 109 -7.43 1.36 19.22
C GLU A 109 -6.05 1.31 18.51
N PRO A 110 -5.66 2.37 17.76
CA PRO A 110 -6.34 3.65 17.55
C PRO A 110 -7.27 3.71 16.32
N LEU A 111 -7.63 2.57 15.73
CA LEU A 111 -8.33 2.45 14.46
C LEU A 111 -9.85 2.54 14.61
N THR A 112 -10.45 3.58 14.07
CA THR A 112 -11.90 3.65 13.82
C THR A 112 -12.26 2.98 12.50
N ARG A 113 -13.55 2.71 12.28
CA ARG A 113 -14.05 2.03 11.08
C ARG A 113 -13.64 2.72 9.77
N LEU A 114 -13.62 4.05 9.73
CA LEU A 114 -13.24 4.81 8.54
C LEU A 114 -11.71 4.87 8.30
N GLN A 115 -10.93 4.24 9.16
CA GLN A 115 -9.48 4.05 9.01
C GLN A 115 -9.10 2.60 8.63
N CYS A 116 -10.09 1.78 8.34
CA CYS A 116 -9.93 0.37 8.00
C CYS A 116 -10.47 0.11 6.59
N CYS A 117 -9.75 -0.68 5.79
CA CYS A 117 -10.25 -1.11 4.48
C CYS A 117 -11.51 -1.97 4.61
N PRO A 118 -12.46 -1.84 3.68
CA PRO A 118 -13.62 -2.71 3.60
C PRO A 118 -13.26 -4.07 2.99
N THR A 119 -14.14 -5.05 3.18
CA THR A 119 -14.17 -6.25 2.33
C THR A 119 -14.68 -5.86 0.94
N SER A 120 -14.04 -6.35 -0.11
CA SER A 120 -14.30 -5.91 -1.48
C SER A 120 -14.23 -7.05 -2.47
N ASP A 121 -15.11 -7.02 -3.46
CA ASP A 121 -14.97 -7.77 -4.69
C ASP A 121 -14.33 -6.87 -5.76
N GLY A 122 -13.60 -7.46 -6.70
CA GLY A 122 -13.01 -6.68 -7.79
C GLY A 122 -12.04 -7.49 -8.63
N ALA A 123 -11.63 -6.89 -9.73
CA ALA A 123 -10.65 -7.44 -10.63
C ALA A 123 -9.71 -6.36 -11.18
N GLY A 124 -8.49 -6.74 -11.47
CA GLY A 124 -7.50 -5.91 -12.13
C GLY A 124 -6.70 -6.71 -13.13
N ALA A 125 -6.26 -6.07 -14.20
CA ALA A 125 -5.43 -6.70 -15.21
C ALA A 125 -4.36 -5.73 -15.73
N ALA A 126 -3.20 -6.28 -16.08
CA ALA A 126 -2.12 -5.55 -16.72
C ALA A 126 -1.51 -6.39 -17.85
N VAL A 127 -1.21 -5.73 -18.96
CA VAL A 127 -0.48 -6.35 -20.07
C VAL A 127 0.99 -5.97 -19.93
N LEU A 128 1.84 -6.99 -19.82
CA LEU A 128 3.29 -6.85 -19.82
C LEU A 128 3.83 -7.31 -21.16
N CYS A 129 4.73 -6.56 -21.74
CA CYS A 129 5.35 -6.95 -23.00
C CYS A 129 6.85 -6.63 -23.03
N SER A 130 7.57 -7.33 -23.90
CA SER A 130 8.97 -7.01 -24.20
C SER A 130 9.06 -5.70 -24.97
N GLU A 131 10.23 -5.05 -24.94
CA GLU A 131 10.49 -3.84 -25.71
C GLU A 131 10.37 -4.11 -27.23
N ASP A 132 10.80 -5.27 -27.69
CA ASP A 132 10.68 -5.67 -29.10
C ASP A 132 9.21 -5.81 -29.54
N PHE A 133 8.36 -6.38 -28.67
CA PHE A 133 6.93 -6.45 -28.94
C PHE A 133 6.31 -5.04 -29.01
N LEU A 134 6.67 -4.18 -28.07
CA LEU A 134 6.18 -2.82 -27.99
C LEU A 134 6.54 -2.03 -29.25
N ARG A 135 7.80 -2.08 -29.71
CA ARG A 135 8.28 -1.43 -30.95
C ARG A 135 7.61 -2.01 -32.19
N LYS A 136 7.52 -3.34 -32.30
CA LYS A 136 6.86 -4.04 -33.42
C LYS A 136 5.40 -3.62 -33.60
N HIS A 137 4.70 -3.36 -32.48
CA HIS A 137 3.28 -3.00 -32.49
C HIS A 137 3.02 -1.49 -32.35
N LYS A 138 4.07 -0.64 -32.33
CA LYS A 138 4.00 0.82 -32.23
C LYS A 138 3.19 1.28 -31.01
N LEU A 139 3.55 0.76 -29.84
CA LEU A 139 2.85 1.03 -28.57
C LEU A 139 3.67 1.90 -27.60
N GLU A 140 4.75 2.53 -28.08
CA GLU A 140 5.71 3.29 -27.29
C GLU A 140 5.05 4.42 -26.51
N ASP A 141 4.09 5.12 -27.12
CA ASP A 141 3.34 6.22 -26.51
C ASP A 141 2.48 5.79 -25.30
N ARG A 142 2.20 4.51 -25.21
CA ARG A 142 1.40 3.89 -24.14
C ARG A 142 2.22 3.14 -23.11
N ALA A 143 3.53 3.06 -23.30
CA ALA A 143 4.41 2.31 -22.43
C ALA A 143 4.55 2.94 -21.05
N VAL A 144 4.64 2.08 -20.04
CA VAL A 144 5.13 2.37 -18.70
C VAL A 144 6.20 1.32 -18.40
N GLU A 145 7.40 1.79 -18.06
CA GLU A 145 8.55 0.94 -17.80
C GLU A 145 8.59 0.52 -16.33
N ILE A 146 8.86 -0.74 -16.07
CA ILE A 146 9.18 -1.25 -14.73
C ILE A 146 10.69 -1.11 -14.56
N LEU A 147 11.12 -0.17 -13.72
CA LEU A 147 12.54 0.09 -13.45
C LEU A 147 13.16 -0.92 -12.50
N GLY A 148 12.37 -1.41 -11.58
CA GLY A 148 12.79 -2.40 -10.59
C GLY A 148 11.60 -2.99 -9.88
N MET A 149 11.76 -4.24 -9.43
CA MET A 149 10.77 -4.95 -8.62
C MET A 149 11.49 -5.89 -7.66
N ALA A 150 11.08 -5.86 -6.40
CA ALA A 150 11.60 -6.75 -5.39
C ALA A 150 10.47 -7.35 -4.56
N MET A 151 10.62 -8.62 -4.22
CA MET A 151 9.78 -9.33 -3.26
C MET A 151 10.64 -9.82 -2.11
N VAL A 152 10.28 -9.44 -0.90
CA VAL A 152 10.97 -9.85 0.34
C VAL A 152 9.98 -10.55 1.24
N THR A 153 10.41 -11.65 1.86
CA THR A 153 9.64 -12.38 2.87
C THR A 153 10.08 -11.99 4.28
N ASP A 154 9.37 -12.48 5.30
CA ASP A 154 9.69 -12.23 6.69
C ASP A 154 11.18 -12.41 7.00
N LEU A 155 11.71 -11.48 7.78
CA LEU A 155 13.09 -11.49 8.28
C LEU A 155 13.12 -12.03 9.71
N PRO A 156 14.29 -12.48 10.21
CA PRO A 156 14.44 -12.83 11.63
C PRO A 156 13.97 -11.70 12.56
N SER A 157 14.25 -10.43 12.23
CA SER A 157 13.83 -9.26 12.99
C SER A 157 12.30 -9.13 13.13
N THR A 158 11.53 -9.67 12.19
CA THR A 158 10.04 -9.70 12.25
C THR A 158 9.55 -10.31 13.57
N PHE A 159 10.25 -11.34 14.08
CA PHE A 159 9.82 -12.10 15.26
C PHE A 159 10.74 -11.91 16.46
N ASP A 160 12.06 -11.79 16.25
CA ASP A 160 13.06 -11.83 17.32
C ASP A 160 13.14 -10.51 18.10
N GLU A 161 12.82 -9.37 17.46
CA GLU A 161 12.97 -8.05 18.07
C GLU A 161 11.73 -7.59 18.87
N LYS A 162 10.72 -8.47 19.01
CA LYS A 162 9.55 -8.21 19.88
C LYS A 162 8.88 -6.85 19.62
N SER A 163 8.68 -6.49 18.35
CA SER A 163 8.07 -5.24 17.92
C SER A 163 6.84 -5.50 17.06
N CYS A 164 5.71 -4.86 17.38
CA CYS A 164 4.50 -4.91 16.56
C CYS A 164 4.70 -4.21 15.21
N ILE A 165 5.52 -3.14 15.15
CA ILE A 165 5.86 -2.44 13.90
C ILE A 165 6.61 -3.37 12.95
N LYS A 166 7.59 -4.15 13.47
CA LYS A 166 8.33 -5.11 12.65
C LYS A 166 7.48 -6.31 12.26
N MET A 167 6.62 -6.78 13.18
CA MET A 167 5.68 -7.87 12.95
C MET A 167 4.74 -7.59 11.77
N VAL A 168 4.31 -6.34 11.56
CA VAL A 168 3.46 -5.97 10.41
C VAL A 168 4.27 -5.62 9.16
N GLY A 169 5.57 -5.93 9.11
CA GLY A 169 6.37 -5.95 7.89
C GLY A 169 7.20 -4.69 7.60
N ALA A 170 7.46 -3.81 8.58
CA ALA A 170 8.25 -2.60 8.36
C ALA A 170 9.65 -2.90 7.78
N ASP A 171 10.40 -3.85 8.38
CA ASP A 171 11.74 -4.20 7.91
C ASP A 171 11.72 -4.92 6.55
N MET A 172 10.72 -5.75 6.31
CA MET A 172 10.50 -6.45 5.05
C MET A 172 10.24 -5.45 3.91
N THR A 173 9.37 -4.47 4.16
CA THR A 173 9.06 -3.36 3.23
C THR A 173 10.30 -2.52 2.95
N ARG A 174 11.05 -2.14 4.00
CA ARG A 174 12.27 -1.35 3.86
C ARG A 174 13.30 -2.06 2.99
N LYS A 175 13.52 -3.35 3.23
CA LYS A 175 14.45 -4.15 2.43
C LYS A 175 14.02 -4.26 0.97
N ALA A 176 12.73 -4.44 0.70
CA ALA A 176 12.22 -4.47 -0.67
C ALA A 176 12.39 -3.10 -1.36
N ALA A 177 12.12 -2.00 -0.66
CA ALA A 177 12.32 -0.65 -1.17
C ALA A 177 13.79 -0.37 -1.51
N ASP A 178 14.72 -0.72 -0.60
CA ASP A 178 16.16 -0.55 -0.82
C ASP A 178 16.64 -1.29 -2.07
N GLN A 179 16.18 -2.52 -2.29
CA GLN A 179 16.51 -3.28 -3.50
C GLN A 179 15.96 -2.62 -4.77
N VAL A 180 14.76 -2.05 -4.72
CA VAL A 180 14.16 -1.36 -5.87
C VAL A 180 14.89 -0.04 -6.16
N TYR A 181 15.28 0.71 -5.15
CA TYR A 181 16.09 1.92 -5.31
C TYR A 181 17.46 1.60 -5.91
N GLU A 182 18.12 0.53 -5.47
CA GLU A 182 19.37 0.05 -6.04
C GLU A 182 19.21 -0.38 -7.52
N GLN A 183 18.15 -1.17 -7.84
CA GLN A 183 17.88 -1.62 -9.20
C GLN A 183 17.58 -0.48 -10.17
N SER A 184 16.84 0.52 -9.72
CA SER A 184 16.39 1.63 -10.55
C SER A 184 17.42 2.76 -10.67
N GLY A 185 18.36 2.86 -9.72
CA GLY A 185 19.28 3.99 -9.59
C GLY A 185 18.59 5.29 -9.15
N LEU A 186 17.33 5.20 -8.66
CA LEU A 186 16.54 6.32 -8.16
C LEU A 186 16.27 6.15 -6.67
N GLY A 187 16.10 7.27 -5.94
CA GLY A 187 15.74 7.29 -4.54
C GLY A 187 14.30 7.73 -4.29
N PRO A 188 13.85 7.73 -3.02
CA PRO A 188 12.51 8.18 -2.64
C PRO A 188 12.25 9.64 -3.03
N GLU A 189 13.28 10.47 -3.14
CA GLU A 189 13.22 11.88 -3.55
C GLU A 189 12.84 12.07 -5.02
N ASN A 190 12.92 11.02 -5.83
CA ASN A 190 12.57 11.04 -7.24
C ASN A 190 11.12 10.59 -7.49
N VAL A 191 10.41 10.12 -6.46
CA VAL A 191 9.07 9.56 -6.59
C VAL A 191 8.02 10.66 -6.52
N ASP A 192 7.16 10.74 -7.55
CA ASP A 192 6.08 11.72 -7.64
C ASP A 192 4.76 11.18 -7.06
N VAL A 193 4.51 9.89 -7.23
CA VAL A 193 3.24 9.25 -6.83
C VAL A 193 3.47 7.84 -6.30
N VAL A 194 2.72 7.51 -5.25
CA VAL A 194 2.78 6.19 -4.59
C VAL A 194 1.38 5.59 -4.47
N GLU A 195 1.23 4.34 -4.81
CA GLU A 195 0.13 3.48 -4.37
C GLU A 195 0.70 2.44 -3.41
N LEU A 196 0.35 2.52 -2.14
CA LEU A 196 0.84 1.63 -1.11
C LEU A 196 -0.29 0.87 -0.41
N HIS A 197 0.09 -0.14 0.36
CA HIS A 197 -0.86 -1.03 1.06
C HIS A 197 -1.32 -0.40 2.37
N ASP A 198 -2.38 0.37 2.33
CA ASP A 198 -3.02 1.03 3.46
C ASP A 198 -4.26 0.25 3.93
N CYS A 199 -4.13 -1.03 4.22
CA CYS A 199 -5.27 -1.76 4.79
C CYS A 199 -5.80 -1.12 6.09
N PHE A 200 -4.95 -0.37 6.79
CA PHE A 200 -5.25 0.47 7.95
C PHE A 200 -4.38 1.73 7.93
N SER A 201 -4.88 2.83 8.48
CA SER A 201 -4.14 4.09 8.54
C SER A 201 -2.80 3.97 9.26
N CYS A 202 -2.72 3.13 10.30
CA CYS A 202 -1.45 2.83 10.98
C CYS A 202 -0.42 2.21 10.05
N ASN A 203 -0.85 1.30 9.15
CA ASN A 203 0.06 0.68 8.19
C ASN A 203 0.57 1.68 7.15
N GLU A 204 -0.28 2.59 6.71
CA GLU A 204 0.15 3.63 5.77
C GLU A 204 1.27 4.49 6.36
N MET A 205 1.14 4.92 7.63
CA MET A 205 2.18 5.69 8.32
C MET A 205 3.49 4.91 8.45
N ILE A 206 3.43 3.67 8.92
CA ILE A 206 4.61 2.79 9.03
C ILE A 206 5.27 2.59 7.66
N THR A 207 4.46 2.51 6.61
CA THR A 207 4.95 2.32 5.24
C THR A 207 5.63 3.58 4.70
N TYR A 208 5.21 4.80 5.07
CA TYR A 208 5.94 6.03 4.71
C TYR A 208 7.40 5.97 5.16
N GLU A 209 7.62 5.54 6.40
CA GLU A 209 8.95 5.41 6.99
C GLU A 209 9.73 4.24 6.39
N ALA A 210 9.07 3.11 6.16
CA ALA A 210 9.69 1.94 5.57
C ALA A 210 10.11 2.17 4.10
N LEU A 211 9.32 2.92 3.33
CA LEU A 211 9.65 3.36 1.96
C LEU A 211 10.61 4.56 1.93
N ARG A 212 11.05 5.06 3.10
CA ARG A 212 11.93 6.23 3.24
C ARG A 212 11.37 7.53 2.66
N LEU A 213 10.05 7.66 2.56
CA LEU A 213 9.38 8.92 2.18
C LEU A 213 9.57 9.99 3.28
N CYS A 214 9.74 9.54 4.53
CA CYS A 214 10.18 10.34 5.67
C CYS A 214 11.08 9.50 6.58
N PRO A 215 11.86 10.16 7.47
CA PRO A 215 12.66 9.44 8.48
C PRO A 215 11.81 8.65 9.46
N GLU A 216 12.38 7.58 10.05
CA GLU A 216 11.75 6.78 11.10
C GLU A 216 11.32 7.65 12.29
N GLY A 217 10.07 7.45 12.77
CA GLY A 217 9.45 8.23 13.82
C GLY A 217 8.96 9.63 13.40
N LYS A 218 9.03 9.97 12.10
CA LYS A 218 8.59 11.25 11.55
C LYS A 218 7.30 11.17 10.72
N GLY A 219 6.69 9.98 10.63
CA GLY A 219 5.44 9.80 9.90
C GLY A 219 4.31 10.73 10.36
N GLY A 220 4.19 10.97 11.67
CA GLY A 220 3.21 11.92 12.20
C GLY A 220 3.43 13.36 11.74
N GLN A 221 4.68 13.83 11.77
CA GLN A 221 5.05 15.16 11.26
C GLN A 221 4.80 15.26 9.74
N PHE A 222 5.18 14.24 8.99
CA PHE A 222 4.96 14.15 7.55
C PHE A 222 3.47 14.29 7.18
N VAL A 223 2.59 13.69 7.99
CA VAL A 223 1.13 13.84 7.87
C VAL A 223 0.65 15.25 8.21
N ASP A 224 1.12 15.82 9.30
CA ASP A 224 0.69 17.17 9.75
C ASP A 224 1.10 18.26 8.77
N GLU A 225 2.25 18.11 8.11
CA GLU A 225 2.74 19.02 7.06
C GLU A 225 2.01 18.85 5.72
N GLY A 226 1.15 17.82 5.58
CA GLY A 226 0.49 17.50 4.31
C GLY A 226 1.45 17.04 3.22
N ALA A 227 2.63 16.54 3.60
CA ALA A 227 3.69 16.14 2.66
C ALA A 227 3.31 14.94 1.77
N GLN A 228 2.32 14.14 2.18
CA GLN A 228 1.85 12.92 1.52
C GLN A 228 0.62 13.10 0.60
N THR A 229 0.24 14.33 0.29
CA THR A 229 -0.95 14.62 -0.52
C THR A 229 -0.67 15.67 -1.59
N TYR A 230 -1.68 16.01 -2.37
CA TYR A 230 -1.57 17.01 -3.43
C TYR A 230 -1.02 18.36 -2.92
N GLY A 231 0.03 18.83 -3.57
CA GLY A 231 0.76 20.03 -3.17
C GLY A 231 1.88 19.79 -2.15
N GLY A 232 1.99 18.59 -1.62
CA GLY A 232 3.06 18.16 -0.74
C GLY A 232 4.29 17.62 -1.47
N GLN A 233 5.11 16.85 -0.77
CA GLN A 233 6.35 16.26 -1.29
C GLN A 233 6.08 15.15 -2.30
N VAL A 234 5.10 14.30 -2.03
CA VAL A 234 4.71 13.14 -2.86
C VAL A 234 3.22 12.89 -2.69
N VAL A 235 2.53 12.44 -3.73
CA VAL A 235 1.12 12.08 -3.60
C VAL A 235 0.99 10.60 -3.31
N VAL A 236 0.47 10.26 -2.13
CA VAL A 236 0.25 8.87 -1.71
C VAL A 236 -1.22 8.51 -1.84
N ASN A 237 -1.49 7.36 -2.46
CA ASN A 237 -2.82 6.80 -2.67
C ASN A 237 -3.79 7.79 -3.35
N PRO A 238 -3.46 8.34 -4.54
CA PRO A 238 -4.39 9.20 -5.28
C PRO A 238 -5.69 8.50 -5.62
N SER A 239 -5.70 7.16 -5.69
CA SER A 239 -6.89 6.35 -5.91
C SER A 239 -7.87 6.33 -4.74
N GLY A 240 -7.47 6.80 -3.55
CA GLY A 240 -8.19 6.64 -2.29
C GLY A 240 -7.65 5.49 -1.43
N GLY A 241 -6.61 4.79 -1.91
CA GLY A 241 -5.99 3.67 -1.21
C GLY A 241 -6.95 2.51 -0.93
N LEU A 242 -6.49 1.52 -0.18
CA LEU A 242 -7.30 0.37 0.20
C LEU A 242 -8.43 0.77 1.15
N ILE A 243 -8.19 1.78 1.99
CA ILE A 243 -9.18 2.29 2.97
C ILE A 243 -10.48 2.72 2.29
N SER A 244 -10.39 3.41 1.15
CA SER A 244 -11.57 3.99 0.51
C SER A 244 -11.86 3.41 -0.87
N LYS A 245 -10.85 3.20 -1.72
CA LYS A 245 -11.03 2.54 -3.02
C LYS A 245 -11.56 1.11 -2.84
N GLY A 246 -11.12 0.43 -1.80
CA GLY A 246 -11.44 -0.97 -1.53
C GLY A 246 -10.22 -1.88 -1.63
N HIS A 247 -10.35 -3.08 -1.07
CA HIS A 247 -9.25 -4.05 -0.95
C HIS A 247 -9.68 -5.45 -1.39
N PRO A 248 -9.97 -5.66 -2.68
CA PRO A 248 -10.13 -7.01 -3.23
C PRO A 248 -8.75 -7.67 -3.26
N LEU A 249 -8.45 -8.57 -2.31
CA LEU A 249 -7.10 -9.08 -2.01
C LEU A 249 -6.35 -9.54 -3.25
N GLY A 250 -6.97 -10.36 -4.08
CA GLY A 250 -6.36 -10.90 -5.29
C GLY A 250 -6.23 -9.90 -6.44
N ALA A 251 -6.87 -8.72 -6.36
CA ALA A 251 -6.85 -7.69 -7.40
C ALA A 251 -6.06 -6.44 -7.01
N THR A 252 -5.83 -6.21 -5.71
CA THR A 252 -5.27 -4.96 -5.17
C THR A 252 -3.97 -4.52 -5.87
N GLY A 253 -3.01 -5.43 -6.05
CA GLY A 253 -1.73 -5.09 -6.69
C GLY A 253 -1.90 -4.63 -8.14
N LEU A 254 -2.81 -5.24 -8.90
CA LEU A 254 -3.09 -4.84 -10.28
C LEU A 254 -3.94 -3.57 -10.36
N ALA A 255 -4.81 -3.32 -9.39
CA ALA A 255 -5.53 -2.05 -9.28
C ALA A 255 -4.58 -0.88 -9.01
N GLN A 256 -3.60 -1.05 -8.11
CA GLN A 256 -2.53 -0.07 -7.88
C GLN A 256 -1.69 0.14 -9.15
N CYS A 257 -1.26 -0.94 -9.80
CA CYS A 257 -0.54 -0.86 -11.08
C CYS A 257 -1.33 -0.08 -12.14
N SER A 258 -2.63 -0.31 -12.25
CA SER A 258 -3.50 0.40 -13.19
C SER A 258 -3.55 1.89 -12.89
N GLU A 259 -3.74 2.27 -11.62
CA GLU A 259 -3.74 3.67 -11.20
C GLU A 259 -2.42 4.35 -11.54
N LEU A 260 -1.29 3.74 -11.18
CA LEU A 260 0.03 4.30 -11.47
C LEU A 260 0.30 4.42 -12.97
N CYS A 261 -0.16 3.47 -13.78
CA CYS A 261 -0.08 3.58 -15.23
C CYS A 261 -0.91 4.76 -15.77
N TRP A 262 -2.11 5.00 -15.25
CA TRP A 262 -2.91 6.17 -15.63
C TRP A 262 -2.25 7.47 -15.21
N GLN A 263 -1.69 7.54 -14.00
CA GLN A 263 -0.95 8.70 -13.51
C GLN A 263 0.24 9.03 -14.41
N LEU A 264 1.07 8.04 -14.74
CA LEU A 264 2.24 8.22 -15.59
C LEU A 264 1.88 8.56 -17.04
N ARG A 265 0.72 8.17 -17.53
CA ARG A 265 0.20 8.49 -18.86
C ARG A 265 -0.54 9.83 -18.94
N GLY A 266 -0.79 10.49 -17.80
CA GLY A 266 -1.63 11.69 -17.75
C GLY A 266 -3.11 11.40 -18.00
N GLN A 267 -3.60 10.22 -17.61
CA GLN A 267 -4.96 9.71 -17.87
C GLN A 267 -5.77 9.49 -16.59
N ALA A 268 -5.30 9.99 -15.44
CA ALA A 268 -5.97 9.80 -14.16
C ALA A 268 -7.09 10.84 -13.88
N GLU A 269 -7.53 11.58 -14.87
CA GLU A 269 -8.65 12.52 -14.80
C GLU A 269 -8.48 13.53 -13.64
N ALA A 270 -9.53 13.73 -12.83
CA ALA A 270 -9.55 14.69 -11.73
C ALA A 270 -8.52 14.38 -10.60
N ARG A 271 -8.05 13.12 -10.52
CA ARG A 271 -7.03 12.70 -9.54
C ARG A 271 -5.60 12.72 -10.09
N GLN A 272 -5.40 13.31 -11.28
CA GLN A 272 -4.08 13.39 -11.91
C GLN A 272 -3.06 14.14 -11.05
N VAL A 273 -1.95 13.48 -10.72
CA VAL A 273 -0.77 14.10 -10.13
C VAL A 273 -0.03 14.85 -11.23
N LYS A 274 0.07 16.18 -11.10
CA LYS A 274 0.66 17.01 -12.13
C LYS A 274 2.13 16.71 -12.30
N GLY A 275 2.54 16.36 -13.50
CA GLY A 275 3.93 16.16 -13.87
C GLY A 275 4.52 14.82 -13.40
N ALA A 276 3.71 13.86 -12.95
CA ALA A 276 4.16 12.55 -12.52
C ALA A 276 4.98 11.84 -13.61
N ARG A 277 6.20 11.43 -13.26
CA ARG A 277 7.16 10.71 -14.11
C ARG A 277 7.64 9.42 -13.50
N VAL A 278 7.75 9.37 -12.18
CA VAL A 278 8.20 8.20 -11.41
C VAL A 278 7.13 7.83 -10.40
N ALA A 279 6.78 6.57 -10.39
CA ALA A 279 5.77 6.03 -9.49
C ALA A 279 6.30 4.83 -8.70
N LEU A 280 5.85 4.70 -7.45
CA LEU A 280 6.21 3.59 -6.57
C LEU A 280 4.96 2.84 -6.15
N GLN A 281 5.01 1.52 -6.24
CA GLN A 281 3.97 0.62 -5.75
C GLN A 281 4.48 -0.19 -4.58
N HIS A 282 3.65 -0.37 -3.56
CA HIS A 282 3.93 -1.25 -2.44
C HIS A 282 2.73 -2.12 -2.12
N ASN A 283 2.95 -3.41 -1.96
CA ASN A 283 1.97 -4.37 -1.47
C ASN A 283 2.56 -5.21 -0.35
N LEU A 284 1.72 -5.49 0.64
CA LEU A 284 2.07 -6.27 1.81
C LEU A 284 1.04 -7.38 2.04
N GLY A 285 1.52 -8.60 2.27
CA GLY A 285 0.72 -9.73 2.76
C GLY A 285 1.30 -10.24 4.08
N LEU A 286 0.53 -10.19 5.16
CA LEU A 286 0.91 -10.83 6.42
C LEU A 286 1.05 -12.34 6.22
N GLY A 287 2.07 -12.93 6.87
CA GLY A 287 2.47 -14.33 6.69
C GLY A 287 3.44 -14.54 5.54
N GLY A 288 3.94 -13.46 5.03
CA GLY A 288 5.17 -12.87 4.89
C GLY A 288 5.55 -12.54 3.46
N ALA A 289 4.99 -11.52 2.82
CA ALA A 289 5.57 -10.95 1.61
C ALA A 289 5.34 -9.44 1.53
N ALA A 290 6.40 -8.69 1.19
CA ALA A 290 6.29 -7.33 0.70
C ALA A 290 6.80 -7.27 -0.73
N VAL A 291 6.03 -6.65 -1.61
CA VAL A 291 6.42 -6.39 -2.99
C VAL A 291 6.48 -4.89 -3.21
N VAL A 292 7.63 -4.41 -3.69
CA VAL A 292 7.81 -3.02 -4.11
C VAL A 292 8.17 -3.02 -5.58
N SER A 293 7.57 -2.10 -6.34
CA SER A 293 7.85 -1.94 -7.77
C SER A 293 7.96 -0.46 -8.09
N MET A 294 8.93 -0.08 -8.92
CA MET A 294 9.10 1.28 -9.40
C MET A 294 8.82 1.35 -10.89
N TYR A 295 8.08 2.36 -11.26
CA TYR A 295 7.63 2.59 -12.63
C TYR A 295 8.09 3.96 -13.11
N ARG A 296 8.33 4.05 -14.42
CA ARG A 296 8.63 5.33 -15.08
C ARG A 296 7.88 5.44 -16.39
N ARG A 297 7.48 6.65 -16.74
CA ARG A 297 7.12 6.96 -18.13
C ARG A 297 8.42 6.99 -18.94
N PRO A 298 8.57 6.15 -19.99
CA PRO A 298 9.75 6.17 -20.82
C PRO A 298 9.95 7.57 -21.45
N GLU A 299 11.17 8.05 -21.49
CA GLU A 299 11.52 9.19 -22.36
C GLU A 299 11.50 8.65 -23.78
N LEU A 300 10.43 8.94 -24.51
CA LEU A 300 10.38 8.62 -25.94
C LEU A 300 11.48 9.48 -26.58
N GLY A 301 12.49 8.81 -27.12
CA GLY A 301 13.55 9.50 -27.87
C GLY A 301 12.94 10.39 -28.93
N ALA A 302 13.35 11.65 -28.92
CA ALA A 302 13.00 12.64 -29.92
C ALA A 302 13.52 12.23 -31.32
#